data_2d8100fa61411b922ff1644468893537
#
_entry.id   2d8100fa61411b922ff1644468893537
#
_cell.length_a   1.000
_cell.length_b   1.000
_cell.length_c   1.000
_cell.angle_alpha   90.00
_cell.angle_beta   90.00
_cell.angle_gamma   90.00
#
_symmetry.space_group_name_H-M   'P 1'
#
loop_
_entity.id
_entity.type
_entity.pdbx_description
1 polymer ?
#
loop_
_entity_poly.entity_id
_entity_poly.type
_entity_poly.pdbx_seq_one_letter_code
_entity_poly.pdbx_strand_id
1 'polypeptide(L)'
;MKLVPIGIENFKEMIDKNAYYVDKTNLIENVLNEQSVFFTRPRRFGKTLNMSMLYYFFSIKEKENAYLFNGLNISKNKEAIKHQNQYPTLFITLKDMKNSSYEKQMNRFKEVICLCAKSHLELLNSERLLTSEKKFFQKYVDNETEKSLFNISYFLYKHYHQKVIILIDEYDVPLQSAYQYNYYDEMVEFLRNVFSSALKTNDALEKGIMAGCLRISKESIFTGLNNFKAYSILYKSKNEYFGFTEKETLQLLEDYNLTDYIDEVKEWYDGYLFGNIEIYNPWSTLMYVDCKLNSSDNKPISFWANTSGNDLVVNYIQNGSDELHEGFEQLIQGKSLTKYIKPELTYREMDNINNIYSFLLLTGYLKIKEDLGENKYKLIIPNKEVYEIYKQTFLSYFEDYTFVRKENLYQSLVKGDVDHANEILGDILSRSISYFYNEESFYHGFLLGLFSGKKIKSNREAMHGRFDLCIFPKQIFQTALILECKHSKSVKDLISDASEGAQQIIDNKYEEEIINEGYLHVKGYGISFYKKYCYIVKVQA
;
A
#
# COMPACT_ATOMS: atom_id res chain seq x y z
N MET A 1 24.33 -22.27 6.73
CA MET A 1 23.35 -21.44 6.02
C MET A 1 23.81 -20.00 6.02
N LYS A 2 23.50 -19.22 4.96
CA LYS A 2 23.74 -17.78 4.96
C LYS A 2 22.73 -17.08 5.87
N LEU A 3 23.05 -15.86 6.34
CA LEU A 3 22.14 -15.02 7.10
C LEU A 3 20.95 -14.59 6.23
N VAL A 4 19.71 -14.73 6.73
CA VAL A 4 18.52 -14.16 6.06
C VAL A 4 18.58 -12.63 6.22
N PRO A 5 18.58 -11.84 5.13
CA PRO A 5 18.90 -10.41 5.16
C PRO A 5 17.71 -9.51 5.55
N ILE A 6 17.12 -9.74 6.72
CA ILE A 6 15.99 -8.92 7.18
C ILE A 6 16.46 -7.50 7.51
N GLY A 7 15.87 -6.51 6.80
CA GLY A 7 16.16 -5.09 7.05
C GLY A 7 17.50 -4.57 6.52
N ILE A 8 18.26 -5.38 5.79
CA ILE A 8 19.53 -4.94 5.18
C ILE A 8 19.24 -4.21 3.86
N GLU A 9 19.48 -2.90 3.83
CA GLU A 9 19.29 -2.02 2.66
C GLU A 9 20.61 -1.57 2.04
N ASN A 10 21.74 -1.80 2.72
CA ASN A 10 23.09 -1.42 2.27
C ASN A 10 23.80 -2.61 1.64
N PHE A 11 24.30 -2.44 0.40
CA PHE A 11 24.93 -3.51 -0.37
C PHE A 11 26.23 -4.01 0.28
N LYS A 12 27.06 -3.09 0.84
CA LYS A 12 28.28 -3.48 1.53
C LYS A 12 27.95 -4.34 2.76
N GLU A 13 26.99 -3.92 3.55
CA GLU A 13 26.53 -4.68 4.72
C GLU A 13 26.02 -6.07 4.32
N MET A 14 25.29 -6.17 3.21
CA MET A 14 24.78 -7.41 2.65
C MET A 14 25.91 -8.41 2.36
N ILE A 15 26.97 -7.96 1.71
CA ILE A 15 28.10 -8.81 1.32
C ILE A 15 29.01 -9.11 2.52
N ASP A 16 29.37 -8.10 3.32
CA ASP A 16 30.29 -8.25 4.47
C ASP A 16 29.74 -9.18 5.56
N LYS A 17 28.42 -9.17 5.77
CA LYS A 17 27.75 -10.10 6.69
C LYS A 17 27.52 -11.49 6.09
N ASN A 18 27.97 -11.76 4.87
CA ASN A 18 27.70 -12.98 4.13
C ASN A 18 26.20 -13.33 4.15
N ALA A 19 25.34 -12.30 4.00
CA ALA A 19 23.91 -12.48 3.94
C ALA A 19 23.49 -13.07 2.59
N TYR A 20 22.28 -13.63 2.52
CA TYR A 20 21.77 -14.21 1.28
C TYR A 20 21.43 -13.11 0.27
N TYR A 21 22.27 -12.95 -0.73
CA TYR A 21 22.10 -11.97 -1.80
C TYR A 21 21.68 -12.65 -3.10
N VAL A 22 20.53 -12.29 -3.64
CA VAL A 22 20.11 -12.64 -5.00
C VAL A 22 20.79 -11.66 -5.95
N ASP A 23 21.68 -12.17 -6.80
CA ASP A 23 22.57 -11.34 -7.63
C ASP A 23 21.81 -10.56 -8.71
N LYS A 24 21.67 -9.26 -8.49
CA LYS A 24 21.05 -8.30 -9.41
C LYS A 24 22.09 -7.38 -10.10
N THR A 25 23.39 -7.71 -10.03
CA THR A 25 24.45 -6.84 -10.53
C THR A 25 24.42 -6.61 -12.03
N ASN A 26 23.73 -7.43 -12.81
CA ASN A 26 23.48 -7.17 -14.23
C ASN A 26 22.68 -5.87 -14.50
N LEU A 27 22.02 -5.30 -13.48
CA LEU A 27 21.43 -3.96 -13.55
C LEU A 27 22.46 -2.92 -13.95
N ILE A 28 23.72 -3.07 -13.54
CA ILE A 28 24.84 -2.16 -13.84
C ILE A 28 25.03 -2.03 -15.37
N GLU A 29 25.03 -3.14 -16.12
CA GLU A 29 25.14 -3.12 -17.57
C GLU A 29 24.02 -2.31 -18.22
N ASN A 30 22.80 -2.48 -17.71
CA ASN A 30 21.64 -1.76 -18.21
C ASN A 30 21.75 -0.25 -17.95
N VAL A 31 22.26 0.14 -16.78
CA VAL A 31 22.49 1.54 -16.44
C VAL A 31 23.62 2.14 -17.27
N LEU A 32 24.68 1.38 -17.56
CA LEU A 32 25.80 1.85 -18.39
C LEU A 32 25.35 2.21 -19.82
N ASN A 33 24.38 1.49 -20.37
CA ASN A 33 23.86 1.71 -21.71
C ASN A 33 22.87 2.88 -21.85
N GLU A 34 22.51 3.53 -20.74
CA GLU A 34 21.54 4.63 -20.70
C GLU A 34 22.20 5.91 -20.14
N GLN A 35 21.81 7.07 -20.60
CA GLN A 35 22.31 8.34 -20.05
C GLN A 35 21.66 8.66 -18.72
N SER A 36 20.34 8.50 -18.65
CA SER A 36 19.58 8.74 -17.41
C SER A 36 18.37 7.84 -17.36
N VAL A 37 18.07 7.30 -16.15
CA VAL A 37 17.02 6.31 -15.96
C VAL A 37 16.16 6.56 -14.72
N PHE A 38 14.89 6.22 -14.87
CA PHE A 38 13.94 6.09 -13.74
C PHE A 38 13.55 4.63 -13.57
N PHE A 39 13.64 4.12 -12.36
CA PHE A 39 13.04 2.85 -12.01
C PHE A 39 11.85 3.08 -11.08
N THR A 40 10.64 2.75 -11.55
CA THR A 40 9.46 2.77 -10.72
C THR A 40 9.01 1.35 -10.40
N ARG A 41 9.05 1.01 -9.11
CA ARG A 41 8.70 -0.31 -8.59
C ARG A 41 7.93 -0.16 -7.29
N PRO A 42 7.03 -1.08 -6.97
CA PRO A 42 6.35 -1.09 -5.68
C PRO A 42 7.34 -1.04 -4.52
N ARG A 43 6.85 -0.77 -3.34
CA ARG A 43 7.67 -0.80 -2.12
C ARG A 43 8.13 -2.23 -1.83
N ARG A 44 9.30 -2.36 -1.16
CA ARG A 44 9.87 -3.65 -0.74
C ARG A 44 10.40 -4.55 -1.87
N PHE A 45 10.60 -4.01 -3.07
CA PHE A 45 11.18 -4.74 -4.22
C PHE A 45 12.69 -4.48 -4.43
N GLY A 46 13.43 -4.09 -3.39
CA GLY A 46 14.89 -3.97 -3.43
C GLY A 46 15.44 -2.72 -4.09
N LYS A 47 14.64 -1.63 -4.25
CA LYS A 47 15.09 -0.36 -4.86
C LYS A 47 16.34 0.20 -4.15
N THR A 48 16.25 0.44 -2.85
CA THR A 48 17.34 1.02 -2.04
C THR A 48 18.60 0.17 -2.07
N LEU A 49 18.48 -1.17 -1.98
CA LEU A 49 19.61 -2.08 -2.08
C LEU A 49 20.32 -1.97 -3.46
N ASN A 50 19.54 -1.91 -4.55
CA ASN A 50 20.10 -1.72 -5.88
C ASN A 50 20.75 -0.33 -6.05
N MET A 51 20.16 0.73 -5.49
CA MET A 51 20.77 2.06 -5.50
C MET A 51 22.09 2.08 -4.70
N SER A 52 22.12 1.41 -3.56
CA SER A 52 23.35 1.21 -2.77
C SER A 52 24.41 0.41 -3.54
N MET A 53 24.01 -0.67 -4.23
CA MET A 53 24.91 -1.44 -5.10
C MET A 53 25.51 -0.56 -6.20
N LEU A 54 24.70 0.26 -6.88
CA LEU A 54 25.20 1.18 -7.92
C LEU A 54 26.16 2.21 -7.33
N TYR A 55 25.93 2.71 -6.13
CA TYR A 55 26.83 3.61 -5.43
C TYR A 55 28.20 2.97 -5.20
N TYR A 56 28.25 1.78 -4.61
CA TYR A 56 29.52 1.08 -4.36
C TYR A 56 30.25 0.70 -5.66
N PHE A 57 29.51 0.44 -6.74
CA PHE A 57 30.11 0.12 -8.03
C PHE A 57 30.74 1.35 -8.68
N PHE A 58 30.04 2.48 -8.75
CA PHE A 58 30.49 3.64 -9.51
C PHE A 58 31.43 4.56 -8.72
N SER A 59 31.26 4.68 -7.41
CA SER A 59 31.90 5.70 -6.60
C SER A 59 33.43 5.54 -6.56
N ILE A 60 34.14 6.60 -6.98
CA ILE A 60 35.60 6.69 -6.92
C ILE A 60 36.13 6.62 -5.49
N LYS A 61 35.29 6.91 -4.49
CA LYS A 61 35.62 6.84 -3.06
C LYS A 61 35.58 5.42 -2.51
N GLU A 62 34.97 4.50 -3.21
CA GLU A 62 34.70 3.13 -2.77
C GLU A 62 35.70 2.11 -3.37
N LYS A 63 36.89 2.57 -3.80
CA LYS A 63 37.93 1.69 -4.41
C LYS A 63 38.33 0.53 -3.52
N GLU A 64 38.40 0.76 -2.19
CA GLU A 64 38.71 -0.29 -1.22
C GLU A 64 37.62 -1.34 -1.12
N ASN A 65 36.41 -1.00 -1.51
CA ASN A 65 35.23 -1.85 -1.52
C ASN A 65 34.98 -2.54 -2.89
N ALA A 66 35.92 -2.46 -3.82
CA ALA A 66 35.79 -3.12 -5.14
C ALA A 66 35.57 -4.63 -5.04
N TYR A 67 36.08 -5.26 -3.98
CA TYR A 67 35.91 -6.70 -3.69
C TYR A 67 34.46 -7.14 -3.54
N LEU A 68 33.53 -6.23 -3.23
CA LEU A 68 32.11 -6.53 -3.04
C LEU A 68 31.46 -7.18 -4.28
N PHE A 69 32.07 -6.98 -5.46
CA PHE A 69 31.59 -7.50 -6.73
C PHE A 69 32.28 -8.78 -7.18
N ASN A 70 33.25 -9.29 -6.41
CA ASN A 70 33.99 -10.50 -6.76
C ASN A 70 33.06 -11.71 -6.78
N GLY A 71 33.09 -12.48 -7.87
CA GLY A 71 32.26 -13.68 -8.03
C GLY A 71 30.81 -13.41 -8.45
N LEU A 72 30.35 -12.15 -8.42
CA LEU A 72 29.04 -11.77 -8.90
C LEU A 72 28.99 -11.68 -10.44
N ASN A 73 27.78 -11.68 -11.02
CA ASN A 73 27.59 -11.74 -12.45
C ASN A 73 28.31 -10.61 -13.20
N ILE A 74 28.29 -9.39 -12.66
CA ILE A 74 28.94 -8.22 -13.27
C ILE A 74 30.47 -8.40 -13.40
N SER A 75 31.11 -9.16 -12.52
CA SER A 75 32.57 -9.41 -12.57
C SER A 75 33.00 -10.14 -13.84
N LYS A 76 32.06 -10.80 -14.53
CA LYS A 76 32.30 -11.52 -15.79
C LYS A 76 32.30 -10.58 -17.00
N ASN A 77 31.74 -9.36 -16.86
CA ASN A 77 31.67 -8.36 -17.92
C ASN A 77 32.87 -7.41 -17.86
N LYS A 78 33.90 -7.70 -18.66
CA LYS A 78 35.15 -6.92 -18.70
C LYS A 78 34.95 -5.45 -19.08
N GLU A 79 33.98 -5.14 -19.94
CA GLU A 79 33.70 -3.75 -20.32
C GLU A 79 33.03 -2.99 -19.17
N ALA A 80 32.06 -3.58 -18.48
CA ALA A 80 31.43 -2.96 -17.33
C ALA A 80 32.43 -2.71 -16.18
N ILE A 81 33.35 -3.64 -15.94
CA ILE A 81 34.37 -3.51 -14.88
C ILE A 81 35.32 -2.31 -15.11
N LYS A 82 35.52 -1.85 -16.35
CA LYS A 82 36.29 -0.62 -16.62
C LYS A 82 35.66 0.62 -15.97
N HIS A 83 34.38 0.59 -15.66
CA HIS A 83 33.64 1.66 -15.03
C HIS A 83 33.61 1.57 -13.51
N GLN A 84 34.09 0.46 -12.92
CA GLN A 84 34.08 0.25 -11.49
C GLN A 84 34.98 1.26 -10.76
N ASN A 85 34.39 1.99 -9.82
CA ASN A 85 35.06 3.00 -8.97
C ASN A 85 35.76 4.13 -9.76
N GLN A 86 35.16 4.55 -10.89
CA GLN A 86 35.72 5.57 -11.77
C GLN A 86 35.06 6.94 -11.64
N TYR A 87 33.91 7.07 -10.99
CA TYR A 87 33.12 8.29 -11.01
C TYR A 87 32.96 8.92 -9.63
N PRO A 88 33.10 10.26 -9.50
CA PRO A 88 32.53 10.94 -8.35
C PRO A 88 31.03 10.67 -8.34
N THR A 89 30.47 10.26 -7.19
CA THR A 89 29.07 9.81 -7.14
C THR A 89 28.36 10.48 -5.97
N LEU A 90 27.27 11.20 -6.26
CA LEU A 90 26.35 11.71 -5.28
C LEU A 90 25.23 10.70 -5.06
N PHE A 91 24.98 10.32 -3.83
CA PHE A 91 23.87 9.47 -3.46
C PHE A 91 23.02 10.13 -2.38
N ILE A 92 21.76 10.38 -2.67
CA ILE A 92 20.79 10.88 -1.71
C ILE A 92 19.56 9.97 -1.66
N THR A 93 18.99 9.84 -0.48
CA THR A 93 17.67 9.20 -0.29
C THR A 93 16.69 10.21 0.33
N LEU A 94 15.50 10.26 -0.22
CA LEU A 94 14.42 11.12 0.26
C LEU A 94 13.39 10.35 1.12
N LYS A 95 13.73 9.13 1.57
CA LYS A 95 12.82 8.23 2.29
C LYS A 95 12.23 8.82 3.57
N ASP A 96 12.99 9.68 4.25
CA ASP A 96 12.60 10.29 5.52
C ASP A 96 11.93 11.66 5.36
N MET A 97 11.69 12.10 4.13
CA MET A 97 10.99 13.34 3.82
C MET A 97 9.46 13.16 3.93
N LYS A 98 8.98 12.93 5.16
CA LYS A 98 7.57 12.65 5.51
C LYS A 98 7.06 13.63 6.56
N ASN A 99 7.16 14.93 6.28
CA ASN A 99 6.81 15.97 7.25
C ASN A 99 5.43 16.57 6.98
N SER A 100 4.78 17.04 8.05
CA SER A 100 3.42 17.60 8.00
C SER A 100 3.34 19.06 7.53
N SER A 101 4.46 19.73 7.21
CA SER A 101 4.47 21.08 6.66
C SER A 101 5.65 21.28 5.71
N TYR A 102 5.47 22.20 4.76
CA TYR A 102 6.52 22.56 3.80
C TYR A 102 7.81 23.03 4.48
N GLU A 103 7.72 23.86 5.52
CA GLU A 103 8.89 24.37 6.25
C GLU A 103 9.71 23.22 6.88
N LYS A 104 9.05 22.28 7.58
CA LYS A 104 9.72 21.09 8.16
C LYS A 104 10.33 20.22 7.07
N GLN A 105 9.65 20.11 5.94
CA GLN A 105 10.12 19.34 4.79
C GLN A 105 11.38 19.98 4.20
N MET A 106 11.44 21.30 4.08
CA MET A 106 12.62 22.01 3.61
C MET A 106 13.81 21.89 4.58
N ASN A 107 13.57 21.94 5.88
CA ASN A 107 14.62 21.71 6.87
C ASN A 107 15.19 20.30 6.75
N ARG A 108 14.31 19.29 6.55
CA ARG A 108 14.77 17.92 6.32
C ARG A 108 15.57 17.79 5.02
N PHE A 109 15.17 18.48 3.95
CA PHE A 109 15.95 18.50 2.71
C PHE A 109 17.35 19.09 2.91
N LYS A 110 17.47 20.21 3.66
CA LYS A 110 18.79 20.78 4.02
C LYS A 110 19.68 19.78 4.74
N GLU A 111 19.12 18.99 5.67
CA GLU A 111 19.84 17.93 6.35
C GLU A 111 20.35 16.85 5.38
N VAL A 112 19.52 16.42 4.42
CA VAL A 112 19.91 15.46 3.37
C VAL A 112 21.08 16.01 2.55
N ILE A 113 21.02 17.26 2.13
CA ILE A 113 22.10 17.91 1.37
C ILE A 113 23.37 18.08 2.24
N CYS A 114 23.22 18.43 3.51
CA CYS A 114 24.33 18.53 4.46
C CYS A 114 25.06 17.18 4.62
N LEU A 115 24.32 16.09 4.80
CA LEU A 115 24.89 14.74 4.89
C LEU A 115 25.61 14.35 3.60
N CYS A 116 25.02 14.66 2.45
CA CYS A 116 25.64 14.45 1.14
C CYS A 116 26.95 15.28 1.01
N ALA A 117 26.96 16.54 1.42
CA ALA A 117 28.16 17.37 1.39
C ALA A 117 29.24 16.85 2.35
N LYS A 118 28.87 16.44 3.56
CA LYS A 118 29.80 15.83 4.54
C LYS A 118 30.49 14.57 4.03
N SER A 119 29.87 13.83 3.13
CA SER A 119 30.54 12.70 2.48
C SER A 119 31.64 13.12 1.48
N HIS A 120 31.78 14.43 1.19
CA HIS A 120 32.72 15.00 0.21
C HIS A 120 33.59 16.12 0.78
N LEU A 121 34.07 15.99 2.04
CA LEU A 121 34.88 17.00 2.72
C LEU A 121 36.23 17.27 2.02
N GLU A 122 36.70 16.36 1.15
CA GLU A 122 37.88 16.56 0.32
C GLU A 122 37.81 17.81 -0.56
N LEU A 123 36.59 18.27 -0.89
CA LEU A 123 36.40 19.51 -1.66
C LEU A 123 36.88 20.78 -0.94
N LEU A 124 36.87 20.79 0.39
CA LEU A 124 37.41 21.92 1.19
C LEU A 124 38.91 22.09 1.02
N ASN A 125 39.64 20.98 0.78
CA ASN A 125 41.07 20.95 0.59
C ASN A 125 41.50 20.91 -0.89
N SER A 126 40.54 20.99 -1.84
CA SER A 126 40.81 20.92 -3.25
C SER A 126 41.67 22.10 -3.75
N GLU A 127 42.79 21.81 -4.40
CA GLU A 127 43.61 22.84 -5.04
C GLU A 127 42.97 23.43 -6.31
N ARG A 128 41.96 22.77 -6.86
CA ARG A 128 41.26 23.14 -8.11
C ARG A 128 40.03 24.01 -7.89
N LEU A 129 39.58 24.13 -6.63
CA LEU A 129 38.46 24.98 -6.28
C LEU A 129 38.94 26.36 -5.81
N LEU A 130 38.28 27.40 -6.25
CA LEU A 130 38.52 28.77 -5.77
C LEU A 130 38.15 28.89 -4.29
N THR A 131 38.79 29.82 -3.58
CA THR A 131 38.50 30.10 -2.16
C THR A 131 37.02 30.44 -1.96
N SER A 132 36.39 31.16 -2.90
CA SER A 132 34.95 31.47 -2.85
C SER A 132 34.07 30.21 -3.00
N GLU A 133 34.46 29.27 -3.85
CA GLU A 133 33.74 27.99 -4.04
C GLU A 133 33.85 27.09 -2.82
N LYS A 134 35.02 27.04 -2.18
CA LYS A 134 35.20 26.32 -0.90
C LYS A 134 34.33 26.91 0.22
N LYS A 135 34.30 28.27 0.32
CA LYS A 135 33.44 28.96 1.28
C LYS A 135 31.94 28.69 1.00
N PHE A 136 31.56 28.59 -0.28
CA PHE A 136 30.20 28.27 -0.64
C PHE A 136 29.87 26.79 -0.34
N PHE A 137 30.79 25.87 -0.61
CA PHE A 137 30.64 24.47 -0.24
C PHE A 137 30.53 24.26 1.28
N GLN A 138 31.29 25.05 2.08
CA GLN A 138 31.19 25.03 3.54
C GLN A 138 29.75 25.27 4.05
N LYS A 139 28.98 26.15 3.39
CA LYS A 139 27.56 26.39 3.75
C LYS A 139 26.68 25.15 3.63
N TYR A 140 26.97 24.23 2.71
CA TYR A 140 26.27 22.93 2.66
C TYR A 140 26.65 22.06 3.84
N VAL A 141 27.96 22.02 4.18
CA VAL A 141 28.46 21.25 5.34
C VAL A 141 27.87 21.78 6.64
N ASP A 142 27.64 23.08 6.74
CA ASP A 142 27.09 23.76 7.93
C ASP A 142 25.56 23.81 7.95
N ASN A 143 24.89 23.18 6.96
CA ASN A 143 23.44 23.12 6.86
C ASN A 143 22.75 24.49 6.65
N GLU A 144 23.45 25.44 6.02
CA GLU A 144 22.96 26.82 5.82
C GLU A 144 22.20 27.03 4.51
N THR A 145 22.19 26.07 3.58
CA THR A 145 21.60 26.25 2.25
C THR A 145 21.04 24.96 1.68
N GLU A 146 19.94 25.09 0.93
CA GLU A 146 19.30 24.03 0.14
C GLU A 146 19.68 23.99 -1.34
N LYS A 147 20.47 24.96 -1.83
CA LYS A 147 20.88 25.07 -3.24
C LYS A 147 22.12 24.20 -3.51
N SER A 148 22.14 23.18 -4.02
CA SER A 148 21.68 21.87 -4.14
C SER A 148 22.70 20.96 -4.89
N LEU A 149 22.24 19.85 -5.39
CA LEU A 149 23.00 18.81 -6.08
C LEU A 149 23.80 19.33 -7.29
N PHE A 150 23.29 20.32 -8.02
CA PHE A 150 23.99 20.94 -9.14
C PHE A 150 25.34 21.50 -8.72
N ASN A 151 25.38 22.34 -7.69
CA ASN A 151 26.63 22.96 -7.24
C ASN A 151 27.63 21.94 -6.71
N ILE A 152 27.15 20.96 -5.92
CA ILE A 152 28.03 19.90 -5.39
C ILE A 152 28.60 19.08 -6.54
N SER A 153 27.79 18.71 -7.54
CA SER A 153 28.26 17.98 -8.71
C SER A 153 29.28 18.77 -9.52
N TYR A 154 29.07 20.08 -9.68
CA TYR A 154 30.03 20.96 -10.35
C TYR A 154 31.37 21.04 -9.60
N PHE A 155 31.37 21.14 -8.28
CA PHE A 155 32.60 21.14 -7.48
C PHE A 155 33.34 19.80 -7.55
N LEU A 156 32.61 18.68 -7.54
CA LEU A 156 33.19 17.36 -7.74
C LEU A 156 33.81 17.21 -9.11
N TYR A 157 33.12 17.67 -10.16
CA TYR A 157 33.66 17.68 -11.52
C TYR A 157 34.95 18.45 -11.63
N LYS A 158 35.01 19.66 -11.06
CA LYS A 158 36.26 20.46 -11.02
C LYS A 158 37.37 19.76 -10.26
N HIS A 159 37.08 19.13 -9.12
CA HIS A 159 38.04 18.45 -8.26
C HIS A 159 38.64 17.21 -8.93
N TYR A 160 37.77 16.33 -9.47
CA TYR A 160 38.19 15.04 -10.03
C TYR A 160 38.51 15.08 -11.53
N HIS A 161 38.13 16.12 -12.27
CA HIS A 161 38.11 16.18 -13.74
C HIS A 161 37.35 15.02 -14.38
N GLN A 162 36.38 14.49 -13.67
CA GLN A 162 35.54 13.38 -14.07
C GLN A 162 34.07 13.76 -13.86
N LYS A 163 33.22 13.49 -14.86
CA LYS A 163 31.77 13.73 -14.72
C LYS A 163 31.18 12.89 -13.59
N VAL A 164 30.10 13.40 -13.02
CA VAL A 164 29.49 12.93 -11.76
C VAL A 164 28.28 12.05 -12.06
N ILE A 165 28.14 10.96 -11.34
CA ILE A 165 26.91 10.17 -11.31
C ILE A 165 26.05 10.64 -10.13
N ILE A 166 24.76 10.89 -10.39
CA ILE A 166 23.80 11.31 -9.35
C ILE A 166 22.75 10.21 -9.17
N LEU A 167 22.67 9.67 -7.96
CA LEU A 167 21.72 8.65 -7.53
C LEU A 167 20.72 9.27 -6.57
N ILE A 168 19.42 9.13 -6.87
CA ILE A 168 18.32 9.66 -6.05
C ILE A 168 17.33 8.54 -5.76
N ASP A 169 17.24 8.14 -4.48
CA ASP A 169 16.33 7.10 -4.03
C ASP A 169 15.08 7.70 -3.38
N GLU A 170 13.92 7.01 -3.56
CA GLU A 170 12.62 7.36 -2.99
C GLU A 170 12.17 8.81 -3.32
N TYR A 171 12.40 9.26 -4.58
CA TYR A 171 12.18 10.65 -5.02
C TYR A 171 10.73 11.12 -4.92
N ASP A 172 9.77 10.21 -4.87
CA ASP A 172 8.33 10.48 -4.81
C ASP A 172 7.77 10.56 -3.37
N VAL A 173 8.54 10.16 -2.35
CA VAL A 173 8.12 10.22 -0.94
C VAL A 173 7.76 11.65 -0.48
N PRO A 174 8.57 12.70 -0.78
CA PRO A 174 8.20 14.07 -0.42
C PRO A 174 6.87 14.53 -1.02
N LEU A 175 6.56 14.08 -2.23
CA LEU A 175 5.32 14.43 -2.94
C LEU A 175 4.10 13.73 -2.35
N GLN A 176 4.25 12.47 -1.95
CA GLN A 176 3.20 11.75 -1.24
C GLN A 176 2.82 12.45 0.06
N SER A 177 3.83 12.84 0.85
CA SER A 177 3.64 13.55 2.11
C SER A 177 3.01 14.93 1.88
N ALA A 178 3.48 15.67 0.87
CA ALA A 178 2.96 16.97 0.52
C ALA A 178 1.49 16.92 0.07
N TYR A 179 1.08 15.86 -0.66
CA TYR A 179 -0.31 15.62 -1.01
C TYR A 179 -1.17 15.37 0.24
N GLN A 180 -0.69 14.53 1.14
CA GLN A 180 -1.41 14.19 2.37
C GLN A 180 -1.62 15.41 3.29
N TYR A 181 -0.69 16.37 3.31
CA TYR A 181 -0.70 17.53 4.20
C TYR A 181 -0.95 18.86 3.48
N ASN A 182 -1.46 18.85 2.23
CA ASN A 182 -1.92 20.00 1.47
C ASN A 182 -0.87 21.08 1.17
N TYR A 183 0.41 20.71 0.95
CA TYR A 183 1.46 21.60 0.44
C TYR A 183 2.11 21.06 -0.85
N TYR A 184 1.30 20.36 -1.66
CA TYR A 184 1.78 19.62 -2.84
C TYR A 184 2.41 20.54 -3.91
N ASP A 185 1.82 21.68 -4.17
CA ASP A 185 2.23 22.58 -5.24
C ASP A 185 3.62 23.18 -4.98
N GLU A 186 3.87 23.61 -3.75
CA GLU A 186 5.17 24.14 -3.34
C GLU A 186 6.25 23.05 -3.42
N MET A 187 5.91 21.81 -3.05
CA MET A 187 6.86 20.70 -3.12
C MET A 187 7.17 20.29 -4.55
N VAL A 188 6.18 20.29 -5.45
CA VAL A 188 6.35 20.05 -6.88
C VAL A 188 7.29 21.08 -7.50
N GLU A 189 7.05 22.38 -7.24
CA GLU A 189 7.88 23.46 -7.75
C GLU A 189 9.33 23.35 -7.25
N PHE A 190 9.49 23.08 -5.97
CA PHE A 190 10.80 22.91 -5.36
C PHE A 190 11.57 21.75 -5.98
N LEU A 191 11.01 20.54 -6.01
CA LEU A 191 11.67 19.35 -6.55
C LEU A 191 11.95 19.47 -8.05
N ARG A 192 11.05 20.14 -8.80
CA ARG A 192 11.29 20.46 -10.21
C ARG A 192 12.58 21.28 -10.38
N ASN A 193 12.75 22.32 -9.60
CA ASN A 193 13.94 23.18 -9.66
C ASN A 193 15.21 22.41 -9.30
N VAL A 194 15.16 21.59 -8.26
CA VAL A 194 16.29 20.74 -7.83
C VAL A 194 16.67 19.73 -8.91
N PHE A 195 15.72 18.96 -9.42
CA PHE A 195 16.02 17.89 -10.39
C PHE A 195 16.34 18.43 -11.77
N SER A 196 15.66 19.49 -12.23
CA SER A 196 15.96 20.09 -13.51
C SER A 196 17.39 20.67 -13.57
N SER A 197 17.81 21.37 -12.52
CA SER A 197 19.17 21.92 -12.48
C SER A 197 20.24 20.83 -12.40
N ALA A 198 20.01 19.78 -11.59
CA ALA A 198 20.99 18.72 -11.38
C ALA A 198 21.10 17.72 -12.52
N LEU A 199 19.98 17.46 -13.23
CA LEU A 199 19.87 16.31 -14.15
C LEU A 199 19.66 16.68 -15.62
N LYS A 200 19.30 17.95 -15.95
CA LYS A 200 19.02 18.35 -17.32
C LYS A 200 20.12 19.20 -17.94
N THR A 201 20.44 20.32 -17.31
CA THR A 201 21.39 21.31 -17.85
C THR A 201 22.67 21.34 -17.01
N ASN A 202 23.24 20.18 -16.79
CA ASN A 202 24.40 20.00 -15.94
C ASN A 202 25.55 19.36 -16.74
N ASP A 203 26.49 20.17 -17.20
CA ASP A 203 27.67 19.72 -17.95
C ASP A 203 28.56 18.79 -17.13
N ALA A 204 28.47 18.85 -15.79
CA ALA A 204 29.18 17.96 -14.89
C ALA A 204 28.53 16.57 -14.77
N LEU A 205 27.32 16.36 -15.31
CA LEU A 205 26.59 15.10 -15.18
C LEU A 205 27.10 14.05 -16.19
N GLU A 206 27.44 12.87 -15.69
CA GLU A 206 27.64 11.66 -16.50
C GLU A 206 26.33 10.88 -16.64
N LYS A 207 25.69 10.55 -15.50
CA LYS A 207 24.43 9.80 -15.45
C LYS A 207 23.56 10.27 -14.29
N GLY A 208 22.24 10.27 -14.54
CA GLY A 208 21.22 10.45 -13.51
C GLY A 208 20.41 9.16 -13.32
N ILE A 209 20.36 8.62 -12.12
CA ILE A 209 19.62 7.40 -11.80
C ILE A 209 18.67 7.68 -10.65
N MET A 210 17.38 7.45 -10.89
CA MET A 210 16.35 7.71 -9.89
C MET A 210 15.50 6.47 -9.64
N ALA A 211 15.12 6.26 -8.39
CA ALA A 211 14.22 5.17 -7.99
C ALA A 211 13.06 5.71 -7.13
N GLY A 212 11.85 5.17 -7.36
CA GLY A 212 10.64 5.53 -6.64
C GLY A 212 9.50 4.55 -6.90
N CYS A 213 8.30 4.85 -6.42
CA CYS A 213 7.13 4.00 -6.64
C CYS A 213 6.31 4.46 -7.86
N LEU A 214 6.12 5.76 -8.05
CA LEU A 214 5.28 6.33 -9.10
C LEU A 214 6.11 7.14 -10.10
N ARG A 215 5.72 7.09 -11.38
CA ARG A 215 6.24 8.00 -12.39
C ARG A 215 5.39 9.29 -12.39
N ILE A 216 5.89 10.34 -11.77
CA ILE A 216 5.23 11.64 -11.64
C ILE A 216 5.67 12.53 -12.81
N SER A 217 5.37 12.15 -14.05
CA SER A 217 5.91 12.82 -15.24
C SER A 217 5.12 14.04 -15.71
N LYS A 218 3.83 14.12 -15.43
CA LYS A 218 2.97 15.18 -15.95
C LYS A 218 3.03 16.51 -15.16
N GLU A 219 3.53 16.50 -13.95
CA GLU A 219 3.56 17.69 -13.10
C GLU A 219 4.79 18.57 -13.33
N SER A 220 5.28 18.61 -14.56
CA SER A 220 6.41 19.46 -14.91
C SER A 220 7.72 19.24 -14.12
N ILE A 221 7.75 18.36 -13.11
CA ILE A 221 8.99 17.95 -12.41
C ILE A 221 9.99 17.38 -13.43
N PHE A 222 9.46 16.62 -14.38
CA PHE A 222 10.24 16.03 -15.47
C PHE A 222 9.97 16.69 -16.82
N THR A 223 9.20 17.79 -16.89
CA THR A 223 9.05 18.58 -18.10
C THR A 223 10.42 19.10 -18.52
N GLY A 224 10.95 18.47 -19.55
CA GLY A 224 12.28 18.80 -20.06
C GLY A 224 13.39 17.81 -19.68
N LEU A 225 13.13 16.77 -18.87
CA LEU A 225 14.04 15.61 -18.73
C LEU A 225 13.74 14.58 -19.84
N ASN A 226 13.68 15.03 -21.11
CA ASN A 226 13.37 14.18 -22.27
C ASN A 226 14.41 13.09 -22.53
N ASN A 227 15.57 13.19 -21.91
CA ASN A 227 16.68 12.24 -21.96
C ASN A 227 16.58 11.11 -20.93
N PHE A 228 15.54 11.10 -20.06
CA PHE A 228 15.34 10.03 -19.11
C PHE A 228 14.47 8.91 -19.67
N LYS A 229 14.95 7.69 -19.54
CA LYS A 229 14.19 6.49 -19.87
C LYS A 229 13.55 5.92 -18.61
N ALA A 230 12.22 5.79 -18.65
CA ALA A 230 11.46 5.30 -17.51
C ALA A 230 11.15 3.80 -17.66
N TYR A 231 11.47 3.04 -16.63
CA TYR A 231 11.19 1.62 -16.53
C TYR A 231 10.18 1.39 -15.41
N SER A 232 8.89 1.35 -15.77
CA SER A 232 7.80 1.01 -14.86
C SER A 232 7.51 -0.50 -14.88
N ILE A 233 6.61 -0.95 -14.01
CA ILE A 233 6.12 -2.34 -14.02
C ILE A 233 5.38 -2.72 -15.31
N LEU A 234 4.91 -1.73 -16.08
CA LEU A 234 4.24 -1.95 -17.37
C LEU A 234 5.23 -2.10 -18.54
N TYR A 235 6.50 -1.84 -18.31
CA TYR A 235 7.53 -1.97 -19.34
C TYR A 235 7.91 -3.45 -19.52
N LYS A 236 8.03 -3.91 -20.77
CA LYS A 236 8.21 -5.35 -21.08
C LYS A 236 9.61 -5.90 -20.87
N SER A 237 10.59 -5.09 -20.49
CA SER A 237 11.98 -5.53 -20.27
C SER A 237 12.57 -4.95 -19.00
N LYS A 238 13.68 -5.52 -18.53
CA LYS A 238 14.45 -5.07 -17.36
C LYS A 238 13.67 -5.17 -16.04
N ASN A 239 12.80 -6.14 -15.93
CA ASN A 239 11.92 -6.31 -14.76
C ASN A 239 12.52 -7.25 -13.71
N GLU A 240 13.40 -8.14 -14.10
CA GLU A 240 14.06 -9.14 -13.27
C GLU A 240 15.05 -8.57 -12.24
N TYR A 241 15.43 -7.29 -12.37
CA TYR A 241 16.38 -6.65 -11.43
C TYR A 241 15.75 -6.23 -10.11
N PHE A 242 14.44 -6.17 -10.05
CA PHE A 242 13.70 -5.75 -8.86
C PHE A 242 12.71 -6.85 -8.44
N GLY A 243 12.82 -7.31 -7.22
CA GLY A 243 12.07 -8.46 -6.75
C GLY A 243 12.77 -9.79 -7.05
N PHE A 244 12.13 -10.90 -6.75
CA PHE A 244 12.64 -12.24 -7.03
C PHE A 244 11.82 -12.89 -8.16
N THR A 245 12.50 -13.46 -9.13
CA THR A 245 11.87 -14.32 -10.14
C THR A 245 11.53 -15.68 -9.52
N GLU A 246 10.67 -16.48 -10.17
CA GLU A 246 10.36 -17.84 -9.71
C GLU A 246 11.63 -18.68 -9.53
N LYS A 247 12.55 -18.62 -10.50
CA LYS A 247 13.82 -19.35 -10.42
C LYS A 247 14.66 -18.96 -9.21
N GLU A 248 14.75 -17.66 -8.91
CA GLU A 248 15.50 -17.15 -7.76
C GLU A 248 14.82 -17.51 -6.45
N THR A 249 13.48 -17.52 -6.41
CA THR A 249 12.71 -17.94 -5.24
C THR A 249 12.87 -19.44 -4.97
N LEU A 250 12.81 -20.26 -6.01
CA LEU A 250 13.08 -21.71 -5.89
C LEU A 250 14.48 -21.97 -5.36
N GLN A 251 15.51 -21.29 -5.89
CA GLN A 251 16.88 -21.41 -5.42
C GLN A 251 17.03 -20.97 -3.95
N LEU A 252 16.36 -19.86 -3.56
CA LEU A 252 16.32 -19.42 -2.16
C LEU A 252 15.74 -20.52 -1.25
N LEU A 253 14.61 -21.11 -1.62
CA LEU A 253 13.97 -22.14 -0.82
C LEU A 253 14.84 -23.42 -0.77
N GLU A 254 15.51 -23.78 -1.86
CA GLU A 254 16.44 -24.91 -1.91
C GLU A 254 17.63 -24.70 -0.97
N ASP A 255 18.25 -23.51 -0.99
CA ASP A 255 19.41 -23.16 -0.16
C ASP A 255 19.10 -23.17 1.35
N TYR A 256 17.82 -23.02 1.70
CA TYR A 256 17.33 -23.11 3.09
C TYR A 256 16.61 -24.42 3.43
N ASN A 257 16.56 -25.40 2.51
CA ASN A 257 15.84 -26.67 2.65
C ASN A 257 14.32 -26.50 2.87
N LEU A 258 13.70 -25.56 2.18
CA LEU A 258 12.28 -25.21 2.28
C LEU A 258 11.52 -25.42 0.96
N THR A 259 12.00 -26.26 0.04
CA THR A 259 11.39 -26.52 -1.27
C THR A 259 9.95 -27.02 -1.19
N ASP A 260 9.61 -27.79 -0.15
CA ASP A 260 8.25 -28.31 0.07
C ASP A 260 7.20 -27.20 0.28
N TYR A 261 7.63 -25.98 0.56
CA TYR A 261 6.75 -24.84 0.83
C TYR A 261 6.55 -23.92 -0.37
N ILE A 262 6.97 -24.32 -1.57
CA ILE A 262 6.89 -23.44 -2.77
C ILE A 262 5.45 -23.04 -3.09
N ASP A 263 4.48 -23.95 -2.96
CA ASP A 263 3.07 -23.64 -3.25
C ASP A 263 2.50 -22.63 -2.25
N GLU A 264 2.90 -22.71 -0.98
CA GLU A 264 2.53 -21.75 0.05
C GLU A 264 3.14 -20.36 -0.24
N VAL A 265 4.41 -20.29 -0.67
CA VAL A 265 5.09 -19.06 -1.08
C VAL A 265 4.45 -18.46 -2.32
N LYS A 266 4.04 -19.28 -3.30
CA LYS A 266 3.30 -18.83 -4.48
C LYS A 266 1.96 -18.22 -4.11
N GLU A 267 1.16 -18.90 -3.30
CA GLU A 267 -0.16 -18.41 -2.88
C GLU A 267 -0.08 -17.05 -2.17
N TRP A 268 0.93 -16.87 -1.31
CA TRP A 268 1.01 -15.73 -0.43
C TRP A 268 1.84 -14.56 -0.94
N TYR A 269 2.94 -14.77 -1.67
CA TYR A 269 3.94 -13.74 -1.94
C TYR A 269 4.31 -13.57 -3.40
N ASP A 270 3.75 -14.39 -4.30
CA ASP A 270 3.88 -14.26 -5.74
C ASP A 270 2.83 -13.30 -6.33
N GLY A 271 2.80 -13.25 -7.64
CA GLY A 271 1.70 -12.65 -8.41
C GLY A 271 1.88 -11.18 -8.74
N TYR A 272 3.05 -10.59 -8.54
CA TYR A 272 3.35 -9.26 -9.05
C TYR A 272 3.85 -9.37 -10.49
N LEU A 273 3.03 -8.94 -11.45
CA LEU A 273 3.39 -9.00 -12.86
C LEU A 273 4.14 -7.74 -13.28
N PHE A 274 5.44 -7.86 -13.55
CA PHE A 274 6.24 -6.79 -14.11
C PHE A 274 6.51 -7.07 -15.60
N GLY A 275 5.86 -6.30 -16.47
CA GLY A 275 5.82 -6.62 -17.89
C GLY A 275 5.18 -8.00 -18.14
N ASN A 276 6.00 -8.97 -18.52
CA ASN A 276 5.56 -10.35 -18.76
C ASN A 276 6.17 -11.36 -17.76
N ILE A 277 6.81 -10.88 -16.67
CA ILE A 277 7.52 -11.71 -15.71
C ILE A 277 6.79 -11.67 -14.38
N GLU A 278 6.46 -12.82 -13.83
CA GLU A 278 5.97 -12.94 -12.46
C GLU A 278 7.13 -12.74 -11.48
N ILE A 279 6.88 -11.89 -10.49
CA ILE A 279 7.87 -11.44 -9.51
C ILE A 279 7.29 -11.63 -8.12
N TYR A 280 8.10 -12.20 -7.23
CA TYR A 280 7.82 -12.34 -5.81
C TYR A 280 8.29 -11.11 -5.04
N ASN A 281 7.57 -10.75 -3.99
CA ASN A 281 8.00 -9.70 -3.07
C ASN A 281 9.19 -10.19 -2.22
N PRO A 282 10.40 -9.61 -2.36
CA PRO A 282 11.57 -10.07 -1.62
C PRO A 282 11.41 -9.99 -0.10
N TRP A 283 10.83 -8.89 0.38
CA TRP A 283 10.64 -8.68 1.82
C TRP A 283 9.79 -9.79 2.43
N SER A 284 8.61 -10.01 1.86
CA SER A 284 7.66 -11.00 2.39
C SER A 284 8.20 -12.43 2.25
N THR A 285 8.86 -12.73 1.14
CA THR A 285 9.49 -14.05 0.91
C THR A 285 10.62 -14.31 1.93
N LEU A 286 11.49 -13.32 2.18
CA LEU A 286 12.57 -13.46 3.15
C LEU A 286 12.06 -13.54 4.59
N MET A 287 11.05 -12.75 4.95
CA MET A 287 10.40 -12.83 6.26
C MET A 287 9.76 -14.21 6.48
N TYR A 288 9.15 -14.78 5.44
CA TYR A 288 8.60 -16.12 5.51
C TYR A 288 9.69 -17.17 5.75
N VAL A 289 10.81 -17.10 5.01
CA VAL A 289 11.96 -18.00 5.22
C VAL A 289 12.48 -17.87 6.66
N ASP A 290 12.66 -16.66 7.16
CA ASP A 290 13.10 -16.41 8.53
C ASP A 290 12.14 -17.00 9.57
N CYS A 291 10.83 -16.81 9.38
CA CYS A 291 9.81 -17.42 10.25
C CYS A 291 9.85 -18.94 10.22
N LYS A 292 10.00 -19.57 9.05
CA LYS A 292 10.10 -21.02 8.94
C LYS A 292 11.34 -21.59 9.64
N LEU A 293 12.43 -20.83 9.69
CA LEU A 293 13.66 -21.26 10.35
C LEU A 293 13.64 -21.06 11.87
N ASN A 294 12.95 -20.02 12.36
CA ASN A 294 13.10 -19.54 13.74
C ASN A 294 11.83 -19.63 14.59
N SER A 295 10.68 -19.98 14.02
CA SER A 295 9.40 -20.03 14.74
C SER A 295 8.80 -21.43 14.80
N SER A 296 8.11 -21.73 15.90
CA SER A 296 7.29 -22.94 16.04
C SER A 296 5.92 -22.83 15.34
N ASP A 297 5.43 -21.61 15.12
CA ASP A 297 4.21 -21.35 14.34
C ASP A 297 4.57 -21.00 12.90
N ASN A 298 4.44 -22.00 12.04
CA ASN A 298 4.94 -21.97 10.66
C ASN A 298 3.90 -21.48 9.63
N LYS A 299 2.85 -20.76 10.05
CA LYS A 299 1.83 -20.27 9.11
C LYS A 299 2.29 -19.00 8.40
N PRO A 300 2.02 -18.87 7.09
CA PRO A 300 2.27 -17.63 6.39
C PRO A 300 1.34 -16.52 6.90
N ILE A 301 1.85 -15.31 6.96
CA ILE A 301 1.11 -14.12 7.39
C ILE A 301 1.38 -12.96 6.43
N SER A 302 0.57 -11.89 6.53
CA SER A 302 0.83 -10.68 5.78
C SER A 302 1.93 -9.85 6.46
N PHE A 303 3.16 -9.93 5.95
CA PHE A 303 4.29 -9.12 6.40
C PHE A 303 4.23 -7.69 5.87
N TRP A 304 3.58 -7.48 4.75
CA TRP A 304 3.47 -6.16 4.12
C TRP A 304 2.44 -5.26 4.81
N ALA A 305 1.38 -5.82 5.39
CA ALA A 305 0.33 -5.07 6.10
C ALA A 305 0.87 -4.15 7.19
N ASN A 306 1.90 -4.57 7.91
CA ASN A 306 2.49 -3.84 9.03
C ASN A 306 3.60 -2.86 8.62
N THR A 307 3.74 -2.56 7.32
CA THR A 307 4.77 -1.65 6.82
C THR A 307 4.18 -0.27 6.50
N SER A 308 4.88 0.79 6.85
CA SER A 308 4.47 2.17 6.56
C SER A 308 4.21 2.39 5.06
N GLY A 309 3.03 2.94 4.73
CA GLY A 309 2.67 3.34 3.37
C GLY A 309 1.37 2.79 2.84
N ASN A 310 0.62 2.04 3.65
CA ASN A 310 -0.74 1.60 3.32
C ASN A 310 -1.78 2.71 3.53
N ASP A 311 -1.39 3.84 4.14
CA ASP A 311 -2.29 4.92 4.57
C ASP A 311 -3.20 5.42 3.44
N LEU A 312 -2.67 5.58 2.22
CA LEU A 312 -3.48 6.01 1.07
C LEU A 312 -4.51 4.95 0.66
N VAL A 313 -4.13 3.66 0.66
CA VAL A 313 -5.05 2.57 0.31
C VAL A 313 -6.12 2.43 1.39
N VAL A 314 -5.72 2.49 2.67
CA VAL A 314 -6.64 2.52 3.80
C VAL A 314 -7.61 3.70 3.66
N ASN A 315 -7.09 4.89 3.36
CA ASN A 315 -7.93 6.09 3.15
C ASN A 315 -8.92 5.92 1.98
N TYR A 316 -8.51 5.32 0.85
CA TYR A 316 -9.43 5.05 -0.26
C TYR A 316 -10.49 4.00 0.06
N ILE A 317 -10.17 3.01 0.89
CA ILE A 317 -11.15 2.02 1.37
C ILE A 317 -12.11 2.66 2.38
N GLN A 318 -11.62 3.53 3.26
CA GLN A 318 -12.44 4.15 4.32
C GLN A 318 -13.30 5.31 3.80
N ASN A 319 -12.77 6.14 2.91
CA ASN A 319 -13.38 7.39 2.47
C ASN A 319 -13.71 7.43 0.96
N GLY A 320 -13.62 6.29 0.28
CA GLY A 320 -13.91 6.17 -1.15
C GLY A 320 -15.38 6.35 -1.50
N SER A 321 -15.66 6.54 -2.79
CA SER A 321 -17.04 6.55 -3.31
C SER A 321 -17.66 5.16 -3.27
N ASP A 322 -19.00 5.09 -3.34
CA ASP A 322 -19.73 3.82 -3.40
C ASP A 322 -19.26 2.94 -4.59
N GLU A 323 -18.96 3.54 -5.75
CA GLU A 323 -18.41 2.82 -6.91
C GLU A 323 -17.04 2.19 -6.60
N LEU A 324 -16.20 2.88 -5.82
CA LEU A 324 -14.90 2.35 -5.42
C LEU A 324 -15.05 1.19 -4.43
N HIS A 325 -15.98 1.31 -3.47
CA HIS A 325 -16.31 0.24 -2.53
C HIS A 325 -16.85 -1.00 -3.24
N GLU A 326 -17.77 -0.84 -4.19
CA GLU A 326 -18.27 -1.96 -5.01
C GLU A 326 -17.14 -2.65 -5.78
N GLY A 327 -16.20 -1.88 -6.29
CA GLY A 327 -15.01 -2.42 -6.95
C GLY A 327 -14.13 -3.23 -5.99
N PHE A 328 -13.88 -2.74 -4.79
CA PHE A 328 -13.11 -3.48 -3.79
C PHE A 328 -13.83 -4.76 -3.33
N GLU A 329 -15.16 -4.71 -3.15
CA GLU A 329 -15.95 -5.92 -2.86
C GLU A 329 -15.79 -6.98 -3.96
N GLN A 330 -15.91 -6.59 -5.24
CA GLN A 330 -15.72 -7.53 -6.36
C GLN A 330 -14.32 -8.15 -6.34
N LEU A 331 -13.27 -7.37 -6.05
CA LEU A 331 -11.91 -7.86 -5.93
C LEU A 331 -11.73 -8.85 -4.77
N ILE A 332 -12.30 -8.55 -3.59
CA ILE A 332 -12.28 -9.44 -2.42
C ILE A 332 -13.03 -10.75 -2.70
N GLN A 333 -14.07 -10.73 -3.53
CA GLN A 333 -14.78 -11.93 -4.01
C GLN A 333 -14.00 -12.74 -5.07
N GLY A 334 -12.76 -12.34 -5.40
CA GLY A 334 -11.93 -12.99 -6.42
C GLY A 334 -12.34 -12.66 -7.86
N LYS A 335 -13.25 -11.70 -8.07
CA LYS A 335 -13.64 -11.23 -9.40
C LYS A 335 -12.59 -10.26 -9.94
N SER A 336 -12.55 -10.12 -11.27
CA SER A 336 -11.68 -9.13 -11.93
C SER A 336 -12.46 -7.86 -12.26
N LEU A 337 -11.77 -6.71 -12.16
CA LEU A 337 -12.28 -5.42 -12.62
C LEU A 337 -11.62 -5.03 -13.93
N THR A 338 -12.42 -4.55 -14.88
CA THR A 338 -11.90 -3.97 -16.12
C THR A 338 -11.77 -2.46 -15.94
N LYS A 339 -10.53 -1.94 -15.97
CA LYS A 339 -10.24 -0.51 -15.76
C LYS A 339 -9.24 0.01 -16.78
N TYR A 340 -9.30 1.32 -17.01
CA TYR A 340 -8.32 2.04 -17.81
C TYR A 340 -7.15 2.43 -16.92
N ILE A 341 -5.93 2.08 -17.31
CA ILE A 341 -4.73 2.32 -16.51
C ILE A 341 -3.87 3.40 -17.13
N LYS A 342 -3.56 4.40 -16.34
CA LYS A 342 -2.69 5.50 -16.70
C LYS A 342 -1.26 5.16 -16.28
N PRO A 343 -0.32 5.00 -17.23
CA PRO A 343 1.06 4.63 -16.91
C PRO A 343 1.82 5.69 -16.12
N GLU A 344 1.39 6.93 -16.26
CA GLU A 344 1.97 8.11 -15.61
C GLU A 344 0.89 8.80 -14.80
N LEU A 345 1.12 8.93 -13.51
CA LEU A 345 0.12 9.37 -12.57
C LEU A 345 0.69 10.43 -11.62
N THR A 346 -0.09 11.49 -11.39
CA THR A 346 0.21 12.50 -10.37
C THR A 346 -0.74 12.38 -9.20
N TYR A 347 -0.33 12.84 -8.03
CA TYR A 347 -1.21 12.82 -6.84
C TYR A 347 -2.44 13.74 -7.01
N ARG A 348 -2.35 14.83 -7.79
CA ARG A 348 -3.51 15.71 -8.10
C ARG A 348 -4.64 15.00 -8.85
N GLU A 349 -4.31 13.97 -9.60
CA GLU A 349 -5.27 13.25 -10.43
C GLU A 349 -6.00 12.14 -9.66
N MET A 350 -5.74 11.98 -8.35
CA MET A 350 -6.30 10.92 -7.51
C MET A 350 -7.79 11.08 -7.19
N ASP A 351 -8.40 12.22 -7.53
CA ASP A 351 -9.85 12.41 -7.43
C ASP A 351 -10.64 11.58 -8.45
N ASN A 352 -9.98 11.07 -9.48
CA ASN A 352 -10.58 10.20 -10.48
C ASN A 352 -10.42 8.73 -10.10
N ILE A 353 -11.52 8.00 -10.03
CA ILE A 353 -11.57 6.57 -9.64
C ILE A 353 -10.65 5.66 -10.49
N ASN A 354 -10.54 5.90 -11.81
CA ASN A 354 -9.63 5.13 -12.66
C ASN A 354 -8.17 5.38 -12.31
N ASN A 355 -7.84 6.57 -11.83
CA ASN A 355 -6.49 6.91 -11.39
C ASN A 355 -6.16 6.24 -10.06
N ILE A 356 -7.15 6.04 -9.18
CA ILE A 356 -6.99 5.23 -7.96
C ILE A 356 -6.62 3.79 -8.33
N TYR A 357 -7.30 3.17 -9.30
CA TYR A 357 -6.94 1.83 -9.76
C TYR A 357 -5.55 1.79 -10.43
N SER A 358 -5.17 2.86 -11.15
CA SER A 358 -3.81 2.98 -11.70
C SER A 358 -2.77 3.07 -10.59
N PHE A 359 -3.04 3.86 -9.54
CA PHE A 359 -2.19 3.94 -8.36
C PHE A 359 -2.03 2.57 -7.67
N LEU A 360 -3.14 1.87 -7.43
CA LEU A 360 -3.14 0.56 -6.78
C LEU A 360 -2.35 -0.48 -7.58
N LEU A 361 -2.44 -0.45 -8.92
CA LEU A 361 -1.64 -1.31 -9.78
C LEU A 361 -0.15 -0.96 -9.72
N LEU A 362 0.22 0.32 -9.89
CA LEU A 362 1.62 0.76 -9.92
C LEU A 362 2.33 0.59 -8.57
N THR A 363 1.57 0.61 -7.47
CA THR A 363 2.10 0.41 -6.11
C THR A 363 2.02 -1.03 -5.61
N GLY A 364 1.46 -1.97 -6.42
CA GLY A 364 1.47 -3.41 -6.14
C GLY A 364 0.27 -3.94 -5.36
N TYR A 365 -0.79 -3.14 -5.16
CA TYR A 365 -2.02 -3.61 -4.54
C TYR A 365 -2.95 -4.34 -5.52
N LEU A 366 -2.72 -4.19 -6.82
CA LEU A 366 -3.40 -4.93 -7.88
C LEU A 366 -2.37 -5.50 -8.85
N LYS A 367 -2.76 -6.54 -9.59
CA LYS A 367 -2.02 -7.06 -10.74
C LYS A 367 -2.89 -7.12 -11.99
N ILE A 368 -2.23 -7.12 -13.14
CA ILE A 368 -2.87 -7.37 -14.43
C ILE A 368 -3.12 -8.86 -14.56
N LYS A 369 -4.40 -9.23 -14.77
CA LYS A 369 -4.80 -10.58 -15.17
C LYS A 369 -4.79 -10.77 -16.68
N GLU A 370 -5.21 -9.71 -17.40
CA GLU A 370 -5.35 -9.74 -18.86
C GLU A 370 -5.16 -8.32 -19.42
N ASP A 371 -4.36 -8.19 -20.48
CA ASP A 371 -4.19 -6.96 -21.25
C ASP A 371 -5.22 -6.96 -22.40
N LEU A 372 -6.12 -6.00 -22.40
CA LEU A 372 -7.18 -5.85 -23.41
C LEU A 372 -6.82 -4.87 -24.53
N GLY A 373 -5.58 -4.32 -24.49
CA GLY A 373 -5.13 -3.28 -25.40
C GLY A 373 -5.56 -1.87 -24.98
N GLU A 374 -4.96 -0.86 -25.61
CA GLU A 374 -5.29 0.57 -25.39
C GLU A 374 -5.27 1.01 -23.93
N ASN A 375 -4.34 0.50 -23.11
CA ASN A 375 -4.23 0.72 -21.66
C ASN A 375 -5.47 0.24 -20.87
N LYS A 376 -6.27 -0.66 -21.38
CA LYS A 376 -7.41 -1.27 -20.71
C LYS A 376 -7.02 -2.66 -20.22
N TYR A 377 -7.19 -2.90 -18.93
CA TYR A 377 -6.73 -4.14 -18.28
C TYR A 377 -7.82 -4.74 -17.39
N LYS A 378 -7.83 -6.08 -17.32
CA LYS A 378 -8.52 -6.79 -16.24
C LYS A 378 -7.57 -6.88 -15.04
N LEU A 379 -8.01 -6.36 -13.90
CA LEU A 379 -7.25 -6.29 -12.67
C LEU A 379 -7.79 -7.26 -11.63
N ILE A 380 -6.89 -7.84 -10.83
CA ILE A 380 -7.20 -8.67 -9.66
C ILE A 380 -6.26 -8.35 -8.51
N ILE A 381 -6.57 -8.81 -7.31
CA ILE A 381 -5.64 -8.83 -6.17
C ILE A 381 -4.50 -9.80 -6.50
N PRO A 382 -3.22 -9.41 -6.27
CA PRO A 382 -2.08 -10.21 -6.72
C PRO A 382 -1.95 -11.56 -6.00
N ASN A 383 -2.15 -11.58 -4.69
CA ASN A 383 -1.88 -12.74 -3.84
C ASN A 383 -2.65 -12.68 -2.52
N LYS A 384 -2.48 -13.69 -1.68
CA LYS A 384 -3.19 -13.81 -0.39
C LYS A 384 -2.72 -12.79 0.64
N GLU A 385 -1.45 -12.39 0.62
CA GLU A 385 -0.92 -11.33 1.49
C GLU A 385 -1.67 -10.01 1.30
N VAL A 386 -1.81 -9.56 0.04
CA VAL A 386 -2.52 -8.34 -0.30
C VAL A 386 -4.03 -8.51 -0.08
N TYR A 387 -4.58 -9.69 -0.34
CA TYR A 387 -5.97 -10.00 -0.05
C TYR A 387 -6.31 -9.80 1.43
N GLU A 388 -5.45 -10.26 2.35
CA GLU A 388 -5.66 -10.06 3.79
C GLU A 388 -5.58 -8.57 4.17
N ILE A 389 -4.76 -7.76 3.52
CA ILE A 389 -4.74 -6.30 3.72
C ILE A 389 -6.10 -5.69 3.35
N TYR A 390 -6.63 -6.00 2.16
CA TYR A 390 -7.94 -5.52 1.74
C TYR A 390 -9.03 -5.95 2.71
N LYS A 391 -9.05 -7.24 3.06
CA LYS A 391 -10.05 -7.82 3.96
C LYS A 391 -10.02 -7.17 5.35
N GLN A 392 -8.85 -7.04 5.98
CA GLN A 392 -8.72 -6.43 7.30
C GLN A 392 -9.10 -4.96 7.27
N THR A 393 -8.65 -4.20 6.26
CA THR A 393 -8.98 -2.78 6.14
C THR A 393 -10.48 -2.59 5.91
N PHE A 394 -11.10 -3.45 5.10
CA PHE A 394 -12.53 -3.41 4.85
C PHE A 394 -13.34 -3.77 6.10
N LEU A 395 -12.90 -4.77 6.86
CA LEU A 395 -13.53 -5.15 8.14
C LEU A 395 -13.42 -4.03 9.18
N SER A 396 -12.25 -3.40 9.34
CA SER A 396 -12.07 -2.29 10.28
C SER A 396 -12.93 -1.08 9.90
N TYR A 397 -13.06 -0.77 8.61
CA TYR A 397 -13.96 0.27 8.13
C TYR A 397 -15.41 0.00 8.54
N PHE A 398 -15.88 -1.25 8.45
CA PHE A 398 -17.23 -1.63 8.90
C PHE A 398 -17.38 -1.55 10.41
N GLU A 399 -16.39 -1.97 11.18
CA GLU A 399 -16.44 -1.90 12.65
C GLU A 399 -16.54 -0.45 13.11
N ASP A 400 -15.71 0.45 12.60
CA ASP A 400 -15.71 1.88 12.95
C ASP A 400 -17.01 2.57 12.50
N TYR A 401 -17.43 2.30 11.26
CA TYR A 401 -18.64 2.86 10.68
C TYR A 401 -19.91 2.41 11.42
N THR A 402 -19.97 1.15 11.82
CA THR A 402 -21.14 0.56 12.45
C THR A 402 -21.21 0.84 13.96
N PHE A 403 -20.10 1.11 14.65
CA PHE A 403 -20.06 1.22 16.11
C PHE A 403 -21.01 2.30 16.66
N VAL A 404 -20.93 3.53 16.18
CA VAL A 404 -21.82 4.62 16.59
C VAL A 404 -23.26 4.39 16.12
N ARG A 405 -23.43 3.88 14.89
CA ARG A 405 -24.74 3.63 14.30
C ARG A 405 -25.49 2.45 14.96
N LYS A 406 -24.79 1.40 15.38
CA LYS A 406 -25.36 0.28 16.14
C LYS A 406 -26.07 0.77 17.41
N GLU A 407 -25.42 1.63 18.17
CA GLU A 407 -26.02 2.14 19.40
C GLU A 407 -27.20 3.06 19.10
N ASN A 408 -27.12 3.91 18.07
CA ASN A 408 -28.24 4.75 17.65
C ASN A 408 -29.44 3.91 17.17
N LEU A 409 -29.20 2.86 16.37
CA LEU A 409 -30.24 1.91 15.94
C LEU A 409 -30.91 1.26 17.15
N TYR A 410 -30.11 0.73 18.08
CA TYR A 410 -30.62 0.12 19.31
C TYR A 410 -31.48 1.11 20.10
N GLN A 411 -31.03 2.34 20.30
CA GLN A 411 -31.77 3.37 21.01
C GLN A 411 -33.07 3.78 20.29
N SER A 412 -33.08 3.84 18.95
CA SER A 412 -34.29 4.11 18.16
C SER A 412 -35.31 3.00 18.33
N LEU A 413 -34.88 1.73 18.29
CA LEU A 413 -35.77 0.58 18.55
C LEU A 413 -36.28 0.61 20.00
N VAL A 414 -35.44 0.88 20.99
CA VAL A 414 -35.87 1.00 22.41
C VAL A 414 -36.90 2.12 22.59
N LYS A 415 -36.72 3.27 21.94
CA LYS A 415 -37.69 4.39 21.98
C LYS A 415 -38.96 4.08 21.17
N GLY A 416 -38.90 3.24 20.14
CA GLY A 416 -39.98 2.94 19.21
C GLY A 416 -40.02 3.90 18.02
N ASP A 417 -38.92 4.58 17.76
CA ASP A 417 -38.74 5.49 16.61
C ASP A 417 -38.39 4.67 15.37
N VAL A 418 -39.44 4.18 14.68
CA VAL A 418 -39.32 3.27 13.55
C VAL A 418 -38.73 3.97 12.32
N ASP A 419 -39.09 5.24 12.11
CA ASP A 419 -38.62 5.99 10.95
C ASP A 419 -37.10 6.18 11.00
N HIS A 420 -36.59 6.62 12.14
CA HIS A 420 -35.16 6.77 12.34
C HIS A 420 -34.42 5.42 12.37
N ALA A 421 -35.03 4.36 12.91
CA ALA A 421 -34.46 3.01 12.84
C ALA A 421 -34.34 2.50 11.39
N ASN A 422 -35.35 2.75 10.53
CA ASN A 422 -35.31 2.43 9.12
C ASN A 422 -34.19 3.17 8.38
N GLU A 423 -34.05 4.49 8.64
CA GLU A 423 -32.98 5.30 8.07
C GLU A 423 -31.60 4.75 8.44
N ILE A 424 -31.36 4.50 9.73
CA ILE A 424 -30.07 4.01 10.21
C ILE A 424 -29.75 2.62 9.67
N LEU A 425 -30.72 1.68 9.73
CA LEU A 425 -30.49 0.31 9.24
C LEU A 425 -30.30 0.28 7.72
N GLY A 426 -31.07 1.09 6.98
CA GLY A 426 -30.91 1.25 5.54
C GLY A 426 -29.52 1.81 5.16
N ASP A 427 -29.03 2.81 5.89
CA ASP A 427 -27.71 3.37 5.69
C ASP A 427 -26.60 2.34 6.01
N ILE A 428 -26.71 1.60 7.13
CA ILE A 428 -25.79 0.51 7.45
C ILE A 428 -25.79 -0.54 6.35
N LEU A 429 -26.95 -0.99 5.86
CA LEU A 429 -27.06 -2.00 4.82
C LEU A 429 -26.52 -1.54 3.47
N SER A 430 -26.80 -0.29 3.08
CA SER A 430 -26.35 0.27 1.80
C SER A 430 -24.84 0.23 1.67
N ARG A 431 -24.14 0.42 2.78
CA ARG A 431 -22.66 0.48 2.85
C ARG A 431 -22.00 -0.81 3.34
N SER A 432 -22.75 -1.72 4.01
CA SER A 432 -22.17 -2.89 4.66
C SER A 432 -22.41 -4.22 3.97
N ILE A 433 -23.33 -4.30 3.01
CA ILE A 433 -23.72 -5.57 2.38
C ILE A 433 -23.54 -5.51 0.87
N SER A 434 -22.94 -6.58 0.31
CA SER A 434 -22.91 -6.79 -1.13
C SER A 434 -24.28 -7.16 -1.68
N TYR A 435 -24.61 -6.69 -2.90
CA TYR A 435 -25.83 -7.08 -3.64
C TYR A 435 -25.97 -8.60 -3.87
N PHE A 436 -24.91 -9.38 -3.60
CA PHE A 436 -24.88 -10.83 -3.83
C PHE A 436 -25.35 -11.65 -2.64
N TYR A 437 -25.44 -11.06 -1.45
CA TYR A 437 -26.00 -11.73 -0.29
C TYR A 437 -27.51 -11.54 -0.29
N ASN A 438 -28.26 -12.62 -0.52
CA ASN A 438 -29.71 -12.59 -0.64
C ASN A 438 -30.35 -13.85 -0.01
N GLU A 439 -29.83 -14.28 1.13
CA GLU A 439 -30.37 -15.40 1.91
C GLU A 439 -30.78 -14.95 3.31
N GLU A 440 -31.88 -15.49 3.83
CA GLU A 440 -32.40 -15.17 5.16
C GLU A 440 -31.39 -15.43 6.27
N SER A 441 -30.68 -16.55 6.21
CA SER A 441 -29.63 -16.92 7.12
C SER A 441 -28.51 -15.89 7.21
N PHE A 442 -28.21 -15.21 6.10
CA PHE A 442 -27.24 -14.13 6.07
C PHE A 442 -27.72 -12.91 6.88
N TYR A 443 -28.95 -12.45 6.66
CA TYR A 443 -29.49 -11.28 7.38
C TYR A 443 -29.66 -11.53 8.87
N HIS A 444 -30.02 -12.75 9.23
CA HIS A 444 -30.04 -13.17 10.63
C HIS A 444 -28.63 -13.09 11.26
N GLY A 445 -27.63 -13.64 10.61
CA GLY A 445 -26.22 -13.53 11.03
C GLY A 445 -25.71 -12.09 11.10
N PHE A 446 -26.14 -11.26 10.14
CA PHE A 446 -25.82 -9.82 10.11
C PHE A 446 -26.40 -9.09 11.34
N LEU A 447 -27.66 -9.30 11.69
CA LEU A 447 -28.26 -8.70 12.89
C LEU A 447 -27.60 -9.18 14.19
N LEU A 448 -27.23 -10.47 14.27
CA LEU A 448 -26.45 -11.00 15.39
C LEU A 448 -25.10 -10.26 15.54
N GLY A 449 -24.39 -10.05 14.45
CA GLY A 449 -23.14 -9.27 14.41
C GLY A 449 -23.36 -7.79 14.77
N LEU A 450 -24.44 -7.20 14.25
CA LEU A 450 -24.77 -5.80 14.48
C LEU A 450 -25.04 -5.50 15.96
N PHE A 451 -25.69 -6.40 16.67
CA PHE A 451 -25.95 -6.26 18.11
C PHE A 451 -24.96 -7.03 19.01
N SER A 452 -23.83 -7.47 18.44
CA SER A 452 -22.74 -8.07 19.24
C SER A 452 -22.32 -7.13 20.39
N GLY A 453 -22.11 -7.68 21.59
CA GLY A 453 -21.88 -6.88 22.81
C GLY A 453 -23.13 -6.59 23.65
N LYS A 454 -24.34 -6.88 23.16
CA LYS A 454 -25.57 -6.97 23.95
C LYS A 454 -25.83 -8.42 24.39
N LYS A 455 -26.68 -8.64 25.38
CA LYS A 455 -27.11 -9.99 25.74
C LYS A 455 -28.20 -10.44 24.74
N ILE A 456 -27.83 -11.34 23.82
CA ILE A 456 -28.72 -11.80 22.73
C ILE A 456 -29.02 -13.27 22.91
N LYS A 457 -30.27 -13.66 22.64
CA LYS A 457 -30.66 -15.05 22.39
C LYS A 457 -31.23 -15.14 20.97
N SER A 458 -30.83 -16.15 20.21
CA SER A 458 -31.32 -16.37 18.84
C SER A 458 -31.80 -17.79 18.66
N ASN A 459 -32.77 -18.01 17.77
CA ASN A 459 -33.37 -19.31 17.42
C ASN A 459 -33.81 -20.12 18.66
N ARG A 460 -34.31 -19.43 19.71
CA ARG A 460 -34.79 -20.09 20.91
C ARG A 460 -36.18 -20.66 20.70
N GLU A 461 -36.36 -21.89 21.15
CA GLU A 461 -37.70 -22.46 21.26
C GLU A 461 -38.51 -21.69 22.31
N ALA A 462 -39.61 -21.13 21.87
CA ALA A 462 -40.64 -20.52 22.71
C ALA A 462 -41.81 -21.50 22.87
N MET A 463 -42.73 -21.26 23.83
CA MET A 463 -43.88 -22.15 24.04
C MET A 463 -44.75 -22.36 22.79
N HIS A 464 -44.77 -21.40 21.88
CA HIS A 464 -45.61 -21.41 20.68
C HIS A 464 -44.83 -21.21 19.35
N GLY A 465 -43.48 -21.43 19.34
CA GLY A 465 -42.68 -21.28 18.12
C GLY A 465 -41.21 -20.95 18.44
N ARG A 466 -40.49 -20.37 17.46
CA ARG A 466 -39.13 -19.89 17.63
C ARG A 466 -39.06 -18.45 17.15
N PHE A 467 -38.56 -17.54 17.97
CA PHE A 467 -38.23 -16.19 17.53
C PHE A 467 -36.81 -16.14 16.97
N ASP A 468 -36.59 -15.29 15.97
CA ASP A 468 -35.28 -15.18 15.35
C ASP A 468 -34.25 -14.55 16.27
N LEU A 469 -34.57 -13.42 16.90
CA LEU A 469 -33.64 -12.68 17.75
C LEU A 469 -34.34 -11.98 18.91
N CYS A 470 -33.82 -12.13 20.13
CA CYS A 470 -34.21 -11.33 21.25
C CYS A 470 -32.99 -10.66 21.89
N ILE A 471 -33.07 -9.33 22.09
CA ILE A 471 -32.03 -8.52 22.73
C ILE A 471 -32.48 -8.13 24.10
N PHE A 472 -31.75 -8.62 25.11
CA PHE A 472 -32.07 -8.39 26.52
C PHE A 472 -31.33 -7.19 27.08
N PRO A 473 -31.98 -6.27 27.77
CA PRO A 473 -31.32 -5.18 28.47
C PRO A 473 -30.54 -5.68 29.69
N LYS A 474 -29.65 -4.84 30.21
CA LYS A 474 -28.87 -5.16 31.43
C LYS A 474 -29.74 -5.25 32.68
N GLN A 475 -30.85 -4.53 32.73
CA GLN A 475 -31.75 -4.44 33.86
C GLN A 475 -33.19 -4.72 33.46
N ILE A 476 -33.94 -5.44 34.25
CA ILE A 476 -35.29 -5.94 33.92
C ILE A 476 -36.35 -4.84 33.68
N PHE A 477 -36.12 -3.64 34.19
CA PHE A 477 -37.02 -2.49 33.97
C PHE A 477 -36.72 -1.72 32.67
N GLN A 478 -35.67 -2.09 31.95
CA GLN A 478 -35.37 -1.56 30.60
C GLN A 478 -36.08 -2.40 29.53
N THR A 479 -36.21 -1.86 28.34
CA THR A 479 -36.94 -2.50 27.23
C THR A 479 -36.15 -3.64 26.60
N ALA A 480 -36.70 -4.84 26.57
CA ALA A 480 -36.27 -5.95 25.74
C ALA A 480 -36.81 -5.79 24.29
N LEU A 481 -36.05 -6.22 23.31
CA LEU A 481 -36.43 -6.13 21.90
C LEU A 481 -36.54 -7.53 21.31
N ILE A 482 -37.63 -7.80 20.58
CA ILE A 482 -37.85 -9.01 19.78
C ILE A 482 -37.81 -8.60 18.31
N LEU A 483 -36.96 -9.25 17.51
CA LEU A 483 -36.81 -9.01 16.09
C LEU A 483 -37.14 -10.29 15.33
N GLU A 484 -38.07 -10.21 14.39
CA GLU A 484 -38.44 -11.28 13.47
C GLU A 484 -38.02 -10.88 12.07
N CYS A 485 -37.20 -11.72 11.41
CA CYS A 485 -36.58 -11.43 10.13
C CYS A 485 -37.34 -12.08 8.98
N LYS A 486 -37.49 -11.39 7.89
CA LYS A 486 -38.07 -11.91 6.66
C LYS A 486 -37.19 -11.60 5.45
N HIS A 487 -37.08 -12.52 4.55
CA HIS A 487 -36.43 -12.32 3.27
C HIS A 487 -37.45 -12.04 2.17
N SER A 488 -37.40 -10.83 1.60
CA SER A 488 -38.33 -10.40 0.54
C SER A 488 -37.83 -10.82 -0.84
N LYS A 489 -38.77 -11.07 -1.76
CA LYS A 489 -38.48 -11.40 -3.16
C LYS A 489 -38.18 -10.16 -4.00
N SER A 490 -38.71 -9.01 -3.61
CA SER A 490 -38.52 -7.73 -4.28
C SER A 490 -38.60 -6.55 -3.29
N VAL A 491 -38.17 -5.36 -3.73
CA VAL A 491 -38.33 -4.12 -2.95
C VAL A 491 -39.79 -3.80 -2.63
N LYS A 492 -40.73 -4.21 -3.50
CA LYS A 492 -42.15 -3.95 -3.31
C LYS A 492 -42.77 -4.77 -2.17
N ASP A 493 -42.15 -5.91 -1.85
CA ASP A 493 -42.66 -6.84 -0.85
C ASP A 493 -42.13 -6.49 0.57
N LEU A 494 -41.17 -5.58 0.71
CA LEU A 494 -40.50 -5.26 1.99
C LEU A 494 -41.50 -4.89 3.10
N ILE A 495 -42.46 -4.00 2.83
CA ILE A 495 -43.41 -3.53 3.84
C ILE A 495 -44.35 -4.66 4.26
N SER A 496 -44.86 -5.45 3.30
CA SER A 496 -45.76 -6.57 3.60
C SER A 496 -45.08 -7.67 4.40
N ASP A 497 -43.83 -8.01 4.02
CA ASP A 497 -43.08 -9.08 4.69
C ASP A 497 -42.62 -8.65 6.09
N ALA A 498 -42.25 -7.38 6.28
CA ALA A 498 -41.95 -6.84 7.62
C ALA A 498 -43.20 -6.84 8.50
N SER A 499 -44.39 -6.53 7.93
CA SER A 499 -45.68 -6.59 8.64
C SER A 499 -46.04 -8.03 9.02
N GLU A 500 -45.77 -9.00 8.14
CA GLU A 500 -45.94 -10.42 8.44
C GLU A 500 -45.06 -10.87 9.60
N GLY A 501 -43.75 -10.43 9.62
CA GLY A 501 -42.84 -10.70 10.75
C GLY A 501 -43.36 -10.09 12.05
N ALA A 502 -43.88 -8.85 12.02
CA ALA A 502 -44.49 -8.24 13.20
C ALA A 502 -45.74 -8.99 13.67
N GLN A 503 -46.58 -9.47 12.75
CA GLN A 503 -47.79 -10.26 13.04
C GLN A 503 -47.42 -11.62 13.67
N GLN A 504 -46.36 -12.26 13.19
CA GLN A 504 -45.87 -13.52 13.74
C GLN A 504 -45.44 -13.40 15.22
N ILE A 505 -44.92 -12.25 15.65
CA ILE A 505 -44.59 -12.00 17.07
C ILE A 505 -45.87 -12.00 17.93
N ILE A 506 -46.98 -11.43 17.39
CA ILE A 506 -48.28 -11.39 18.07
C ILE A 506 -48.88 -12.80 18.16
N ASP A 507 -48.96 -13.47 17.00
CA ASP A 507 -49.64 -14.77 16.87
C ASP A 507 -48.97 -15.84 17.76
N ASN A 508 -47.66 -15.79 17.88
CA ASN A 508 -46.85 -16.70 18.72
C ASN A 508 -46.65 -16.22 20.14
N LYS A 509 -47.22 -15.07 20.54
CA LYS A 509 -47.16 -14.50 21.88
C LYS A 509 -45.75 -14.35 22.45
N TYR A 510 -44.78 -14.01 21.66
CA TYR A 510 -43.39 -13.91 22.07
C TYR A 510 -43.15 -12.82 23.13
N GLU A 511 -43.93 -11.73 23.09
CA GLU A 511 -43.84 -10.67 24.11
C GLU A 511 -44.29 -11.18 25.49
N GLU A 512 -45.40 -11.97 25.54
CA GLU A 512 -45.89 -12.56 26.80
C GLU A 512 -44.82 -13.45 27.46
N GLU A 513 -44.08 -14.21 26.67
CA GLU A 513 -43.01 -15.08 27.19
C GLU A 513 -41.90 -14.29 27.86
N ILE A 514 -41.42 -13.21 27.20
CA ILE A 514 -40.36 -12.36 27.75
C ILE A 514 -40.81 -11.61 29.01
N ILE A 515 -42.07 -11.20 29.05
CA ILE A 515 -42.67 -10.61 30.26
C ILE A 515 -42.69 -11.65 31.42
N ASN A 516 -43.03 -12.91 31.10
CA ASN A 516 -43.00 -13.99 32.09
C ASN A 516 -41.57 -14.32 32.59
N GLU A 517 -40.53 -14.02 31.83
CA GLU A 517 -39.12 -14.08 32.25
C GLU A 517 -38.74 -12.91 33.21
N GLY A 518 -39.68 -11.98 33.50
CA GLY A 518 -39.50 -10.89 34.46
C GLY A 518 -39.14 -9.53 33.86
N TYR A 519 -39.13 -9.38 32.52
CA TYR A 519 -38.88 -8.10 31.88
C TYR A 519 -40.17 -7.26 31.84
N LEU A 520 -40.10 -6.00 32.31
CA LEU A 520 -41.31 -5.15 32.45
C LEU A 520 -41.75 -4.52 31.12
N HIS A 521 -40.83 -4.33 30.19
CA HIS A 521 -41.09 -3.69 28.89
C HIS A 521 -40.52 -4.51 27.76
N VAL A 522 -41.35 -4.82 26.77
CA VAL A 522 -40.96 -5.55 25.58
C VAL A 522 -41.47 -4.79 24.35
N LYS A 523 -40.71 -4.77 23.28
CA LYS A 523 -41.11 -4.24 21.97
C LYS A 523 -40.74 -5.23 20.87
N GLY A 524 -41.70 -5.55 20.00
CA GLY A 524 -41.52 -6.42 18.85
C GLY A 524 -41.36 -5.64 17.55
N TYR A 525 -40.54 -6.16 16.66
CA TYR A 525 -40.31 -5.61 15.33
C TYR A 525 -40.18 -6.72 14.30
N GLY A 526 -40.94 -6.61 13.23
CA GLY A 526 -40.71 -7.35 12.00
C GLY A 526 -39.74 -6.58 11.11
N ILE A 527 -38.72 -7.25 10.60
CA ILE A 527 -37.69 -6.65 9.76
C ILE A 527 -37.58 -7.47 8.47
N SER A 528 -37.78 -6.86 7.34
CA SER A 528 -37.63 -7.50 6.04
C SER A 528 -36.40 -7.00 5.29
N PHE A 529 -35.81 -7.86 4.47
CA PHE A 529 -34.59 -7.58 3.73
C PHE A 529 -34.71 -8.02 2.28
N TYR A 530 -34.17 -7.19 1.38
CA TYR A 530 -33.95 -7.53 -0.02
C TYR A 530 -32.68 -6.85 -0.51
N LYS A 531 -31.60 -7.62 -0.73
CA LYS A 531 -30.28 -7.09 -1.10
C LYS A 531 -29.81 -6.00 -0.11
N LYS A 532 -29.60 -4.77 -0.58
CA LYS A 532 -29.21 -3.61 0.25
C LYS A 532 -30.39 -2.82 0.84
N TYR A 533 -31.60 -3.32 0.70
CA TYR A 533 -32.82 -2.67 1.19
C TYR A 533 -33.40 -3.40 2.39
N CYS A 534 -33.97 -2.65 3.31
CA CYS A 534 -34.72 -3.20 4.46
C CYS A 534 -35.96 -2.37 4.76
N TYR A 535 -36.83 -2.95 5.55
CA TYR A 535 -37.93 -2.23 6.17
C TYR A 535 -38.23 -2.81 7.54
N ILE A 536 -38.49 -1.92 8.52
CA ILE A 536 -38.83 -2.25 9.89
C ILE A 536 -40.26 -1.84 10.18
N VAL A 537 -41.05 -2.75 10.74
CA VAL A 537 -42.41 -2.50 11.22
C VAL A 537 -42.45 -2.85 12.71
N LYS A 538 -43.00 -1.96 13.54
CA LYS A 538 -43.22 -2.21 14.94
C LYS A 538 -44.52 -2.96 15.15
N VAL A 539 -44.54 -3.93 16.04
CA VAL A 539 -45.74 -4.58 16.54
C VAL A 539 -46.67 -3.51 17.10
N GLN A 540 -47.93 -3.46 16.57
CA GLN A 540 -48.97 -2.59 17.12
C GLN A 540 -49.67 -3.33 18.26
N ALA A 541 -49.72 -2.70 19.43
CA ALA A 541 -50.40 -3.23 20.64
C ALA A 541 -51.91 -3.23 20.46
#